data_731ad0e6d412f85f9c668d61cfbca600
#
_entry.id   731ad0e6d412f85f9c668d61cfbca600
#
_cell.length_a   1.000
_cell.length_b   1.000
_cell.length_c   1.000
_cell.angle_alpha   90.00
_cell.angle_beta   90.00
_cell.angle_gamma   90.00
#
_symmetry.space_group_name_H-M   'P 1'
#
loop_
_entity.id
_entity.type
_entity.pdbx_description
1 polymer ?
#
loop_
_entity_poly.entity_id
_entity_poly.type
_entity_poly.pdbx_seq_one_letter_code
_entity_poly.pdbx_strand_id
1 'polypeptide(L)'
;MIKLFGKIRYHWQPELSRSIIYWSIAFAPIFVGLSLLYERTEIPSRVFILFAIFAVLVGIGLHRYFIIENNGILRIVSFKLFGPRKLLISTITKIEVTKSTLCLHVEDKSYLFYMRKWPKKYFLDALAVNPYFQGEVILSDNFIKLDYFEVYQHDKKALTRG
;
A
#
# COMPACT_ATOMS: atom_id res chain seq x y z
N MET A 1 1.78 -10.88 4.89
CA MET A 1 0.36 -11.02 4.51
C MET A 1 -0.44 -11.15 5.78
N ILE A 2 -1.30 -10.18 6.09
CA ILE A 2 -2.11 -10.22 7.32
C ILE A 2 -3.55 -10.51 6.91
N LYS A 3 -4.07 -11.67 7.34
CA LYS A 3 -5.46 -12.05 7.15
C LYS A 3 -6.24 -11.61 8.39
N LEU A 4 -7.02 -10.55 8.28
CA LEU A 4 -7.84 -10.02 9.36
C LEU A 4 -9.31 -10.07 8.92
N PHE A 5 -10.15 -10.72 9.74
CA PHE A 5 -11.59 -10.89 9.46
C PHE A 5 -11.90 -11.49 8.07
N GLY A 6 -11.13 -12.51 7.65
CA GLY A 6 -11.34 -13.18 6.37
C GLY A 6 -10.91 -12.41 5.12
N LYS A 7 -10.52 -11.13 5.22
CA LYS A 7 -10.06 -10.30 4.11
C LYS A 7 -8.54 -10.18 4.10
N ILE A 8 -7.95 -10.34 2.92
CA ILE A 8 -6.51 -10.20 2.72
C ILE A 8 -6.20 -8.73 2.54
N ARG A 9 -5.21 -8.23 3.31
CA ARG A 9 -4.74 -6.84 3.27
C ARG A 9 -3.36 -6.78 2.63
N TYR A 10 -3.24 -6.00 1.56
CA TYR A 10 -2.00 -5.76 0.84
C TYR A 10 -1.45 -4.39 1.21
N HIS A 11 -0.41 -4.35 2.04
CA HIS A 11 0.17 -3.08 2.51
C HIS A 11 0.92 -2.37 1.39
N TRP A 12 0.68 -1.08 1.29
CA TRP A 12 1.37 -0.17 0.38
C TRP A 12 1.88 1.07 1.12
N GLN A 13 2.82 1.77 0.52
CA GLN A 13 3.38 3.01 1.05
C GLN A 13 3.17 4.13 0.04
N PRO A 14 3.01 5.39 0.49
CA PRO A 14 3.03 6.53 -0.41
C PRO A 14 4.44 6.75 -0.96
N GLU A 15 4.54 7.67 -1.89
CA GLU A 15 5.81 8.16 -2.40
C GLU A 15 6.82 8.46 -1.29
N LEU A 16 8.10 8.17 -1.55
CA LEU A 16 9.16 8.23 -0.54
C LEU A 16 9.23 9.61 0.14
N SER A 17 9.13 10.68 -0.63
CA SER A 17 9.12 12.07 -0.13
C SER A 17 8.01 12.32 0.88
N ARG A 18 6.78 11.93 0.55
CA ARG A 18 5.62 12.04 1.45
C ARG A 18 5.73 11.13 2.67
N SER A 19 6.37 9.98 2.50
CA SER A 19 6.62 9.06 3.61
C SER A 19 7.60 9.67 4.60
N ILE A 20 8.71 10.25 4.13
CA ILE A 20 9.72 10.91 4.98
C ILE A 20 9.09 12.06 5.75
N ILE A 21 8.36 12.95 5.07
CA ILE A 21 7.67 14.09 5.73
C ILE A 21 6.73 13.58 6.83
N TYR A 22 5.91 12.58 6.51
CA TYR A 22 4.97 12.03 7.48
C TYR A 22 5.68 11.46 8.71
N TRP A 23 6.71 10.62 8.52
CA TRP A 23 7.44 10.02 9.62
C TRP A 23 8.22 11.03 10.45
N SER A 24 8.79 12.07 9.82
CA SER A 24 9.44 13.17 10.54
C SER A 24 8.46 13.87 11.49
N ILE A 25 7.25 14.17 11.02
CA ILE A 25 6.19 14.76 11.86
C ILE A 25 5.74 13.78 12.94
N ALA A 26 5.60 12.49 12.61
CA ALA A 26 5.16 11.47 13.56
C ALA A 26 6.16 11.28 14.71
N PHE A 27 7.48 11.39 14.45
CA PHE A 27 8.52 11.27 15.48
C PHE A 27 8.75 12.56 16.29
N ALA A 28 8.34 13.72 15.79
CA ALA A 28 8.54 14.99 16.48
C ALA A 28 8.05 14.99 17.96
N PRO A 29 6.84 14.47 18.30
CA PRO A 29 6.37 14.41 19.67
C PRO A 29 7.28 13.63 20.63
N ILE A 30 7.94 12.57 20.15
CA ILE A 30 8.89 11.79 20.95
C ILE A 30 10.11 12.64 21.32
N PHE A 31 10.71 13.35 20.36
CA PHE A 31 11.88 14.18 20.62
C PHE A 31 11.56 15.32 21.57
N VAL A 32 10.39 15.95 21.42
CA VAL A 32 9.90 16.98 22.37
C VAL A 32 9.68 16.35 23.75
N GLY A 33 9.09 15.17 23.83
CA GLY A 33 8.88 14.46 25.11
C GLY A 33 10.18 14.11 25.81
N LEU A 34 11.19 13.63 25.06
CA LEU A 34 12.51 13.32 25.59
C LEU A 34 13.24 14.59 26.08
N SER A 35 13.13 15.71 25.36
CA SER A 35 13.69 16.99 25.80
C SER A 35 13.09 17.44 27.14
N LEU A 36 11.76 17.34 27.30
CA LEU A 36 11.09 17.66 28.55
C LEU A 36 11.47 16.75 29.72
N LEU A 37 11.77 15.47 29.43
CA LEU A 37 12.26 14.53 30.43
C LEU A 37 13.68 14.84 30.88
N TYR A 38 14.53 15.30 29.96
CA TYR A 38 15.93 15.63 30.27
C TYR A 38 16.04 16.86 31.18
N GLU A 39 15.12 17.81 31.05
CA GLU A 39 15.15 19.07 31.83
C GLU A 39 14.57 18.92 33.24
N ARG A 40 13.89 17.82 33.58
CA ARG A 40 13.17 17.68 34.86
C ARG A 40 13.47 16.34 35.54
N THR A 41 13.55 16.37 36.85
CA THR A 41 13.68 15.18 37.70
C THR A 41 12.39 14.39 37.85
N GLU A 42 11.24 15.04 37.67
CA GLU A 42 9.91 14.41 37.70
C GLU A 42 9.32 14.30 36.30
N ILE A 43 8.59 13.21 36.02
CA ILE A 43 7.93 12.97 34.73
C ILE A 43 6.67 13.82 34.64
N PRO A 44 6.63 14.91 33.86
CA PRO A 44 5.43 15.72 33.72
C PRO A 44 4.36 14.99 32.93
N SER A 45 3.09 15.17 33.31
CA SER A 45 1.94 14.53 32.62
C SER A 45 1.87 14.84 31.12
N ARG A 46 2.44 15.97 30.69
CA ARG A 46 2.53 16.36 29.27
C ARG A 46 3.31 15.36 28.42
N VAL A 47 4.27 14.67 28.99
CA VAL A 47 5.07 13.65 28.30
C VAL A 47 4.19 12.46 27.90
N PHE A 48 3.28 12.01 28.76
CA PHE A 48 2.35 10.93 28.43
C PHE A 48 1.41 11.30 27.26
N ILE A 49 0.99 12.57 27.19
CA ILE A 49 0.17 13.06 26.07
C ILE A 49 0.97 13.01 24.76
N LEU A 50 2.24 13.44 24.77
CA LEU A 50 3.10 13.40 23.60
C LEU A 50 3.35 11.97 23.11
N PHE A 51 3.56 11.01 24.02
CA PHE A 51 3.67 9.60 23.68
C PHE A 51 2.37 9.02 23.11
N ALA A 52 1.22 9.40 23.66
CA ALA A 52 -0.08 9.00 23.13
C ALA A 52 -0.29 9.54 21.70
N ILE A 53 0.04 10.80 21.45
CA ILE A 53 -0.01 11.41 20.11
C ILE A 53 0.91 10.64 19.14
N PHE A 54 2.14 10.34 19.55
CA PHE A 54 3.06 9.54 18.75
C PHE A 54 2.46 8.18 18.40
N ALA A 55 1.94 7.43 19.40
CA ALA A 55 1.35 6.12 19.19
C ALA A 55 0.19 6.16 18.19
N VAL A 56 -0.68 7.18 18.28
CA VAL A 56 -1.78 7.41 17.33
C VAL A 56 -1.24 7.70 15.93
N LEU A 57 -0.24 8.57 15.78
CA LEU A 57 0.37 8.88 14.49
C LEU A 57 1.03 7.65 13.86
N VAL A 58 1.74 6.83 14.64
CA VAL A 58 2.30 5.57 14.15
C VAL A 58 1.18 4.63 13.67
N GLY A 59 0.12 4.46 14.46
CA GLY A 59 -1.04 3.65 14.09
C GLY A 59 -1.66 4.08 12.75
N ILE A 60 -1.84 5.38 12.57
CA ILE A 60 -2.31 5.97 11.31
C ILE A 60 -1.34 5.70 10.16
N GLY A 61 -0.04 5.84 10.38
CA GLY A 61 1.00 5.61 9.37
C GLY A 61 1.05 4.18 8.85
N LEU A 62 0.78 3.21 9.72
CA LEU A 62 0.75 1.80 9.39
C LEU A 62 -0.57 1.35 8.75
N HIS A 63 -1.64 2.13 8.87
CA HIS A 63 -2.99 1.78 8.42
C HIS A 63 -3.22 2.10 6.94
N ARG A 64 -2.36 1.55 6.05
CA ARG A 64 -2.44 1.74 4.58
C ARG A 64 -2.38 0.40 3.88
N TYR A 65 -3.50 0.01 3.22
CA TYR A 65 -3.59 -1.28 2.54
C TYR A 65 -4.65 -1.29 1.45
N PHE A 66 -4.54 -2.24 0.54
CA PHE A 66 -5.58 -2.60 -0.43
C PHE A 66 -6.41 -3.76 0.09
N ILE A 67 -7.68 -3.78 -0.26
CA ILE A 67 -8.57 -4.92 -0.12
C ILE A 67 -9.24 -5.14 -1.48
N ILE A 68 -9.20 -6.37 -1.98
CA ILE A 68 -9.98 -6.81 -3.11
C ILE A 68 -11.28 -7.39 -2.55
N GLU A 69 -12.42 -6.79 -2.93
CA GLU A 69 -13.74 -7.28 -2.55
C GLU A 69 -14.26 -8.21 -3.66
N ASN A 70 -15.08 -9.21 -3.28
CA ASN A 70 -15.61 -10.22 -4.22
C ASN A 70 -16.52 -9.64 -5.31
N ASN A 71 -17.01 -8.43 -5.10
CA ASN A 71 -17.89 -7.70 -6.02
C ASN A 71 -17.11 -6.87 -7.08
N GLY A 72 -15.84 -7.14 -7.30
CA GLY A 72 -15.02 -6.43 -8.28
C GLY A 72 -14.61 -5.01 -7.86
N ILE A 73 -14.66 -4.71 -6.57
CA ILE A 73 -14.23 -3.42 -6.02
C ILE A 73 -12.85 -3.54 -5.39
N LEU A 74 -11.92 -2.70 -5.83
CA LEU A 74 -10.64 -2.46 -5.17
C LEU A 74 -10.79 -1.32 -4.17
N ARG A 75 -10.73 -1.64 -2.89
CA ARG A 75 -10.79 -0.66 -1.82
C ARG A 75 -9.40 -0.24 -1.41
N ILE A 76 -9.07 1.04 -1.58
CA ILE A 76 -7.81 1.65 -1.21
C ILE A 76 -8.00 2.34 0.13
N VAL A 77 -7.50 1.71 1.19
CA VAL A 77 -7.53 2.29 2.54
C VAL A 77 -6.27 3.12 2.73
N SER A 78 -6.47 4.41 2.95
CA SER A 78 -5.40 5.36 3.25
C SER A 78 -5.97 6.36 4.24
N PHE A 79 -5.10 6.93 5.07
CA PHE A 79 -5.53 8.03 5.93
C PHE A 79 -5.78 9.28 5.09
N LYS A 80 -6.97 9.37 4.52
CA LYS A 80 -7.55 10.61 4.02
C LYS A 80 -8.82 10.87 4.81
N LEU A 81 -9.02 12.09 5.24
CA LEU A 81 -10.22 12.54 5.98
C LEU A 81 -11.55 12.21 5.26
N PHE A 82 -11.50 11.87 3.97
CA PHE A 82 -12.67 11.61 3.12
C PHE A 82 -12.94 10.11 2.84
N GLY A 83 -12.46 9.20 3.70
CA GLY A 83 -12.75 7.77 3.62
C GLY A 83 -11.94 6.99 2.58
N PRO A 84 -12.15 5.67 2.48
CA PRO A 84 -11.43 4.82 1.56
C PRO A 84 -11.89 5.09 0.12
N ARG A 85 -10.92 5.20 -0.82
CA ARG A 85 -11.25 5.23 -2.24
C ARG A 85 -11.68 3.84 -2.69
N LYS A 86 -12.80 3.77 -3.38
CA LYS A 86 -13.27 2.57 -4.05
C LYS A 86 -13.02 2.74 -5.54
N LEU A 87 -12.31 1.79 -6.15
CA LEU A 87 -12.11 1.70 -7.59
C LEU A 87 -12.76 0.42 -8.08
N LEU A 88 -13.44 0.48 -9.21
CA LEU A 88 -13.91 -0.72 -9.89
C LEU A 88 -12.69 -1.40 -10.54
N ILE A 89 -12.53 -2.68 -10.35
CA ILE A 89 -11.42 -3.44 -10.96
C ILE A 89 -11.55 -3.43 -12.48
N SER A 90 -12.78 -3.42 -13.01
CA SER A 90 -13.06 -3.36 -14.44
C SER A 90 -12.62 -2.05 -15.12
N THR A 91 -12.46 -0.97 -14.38
CA THR A 91 -11.98 0.32 -14.94
C THR A 91 -10.45 0.41 -14.97
N ILE A 92 -9.74 -0.58 -14.46
CA ILE A 92 -8.28 -0.62 -14.52
C ILE A 92 -7.88 -1.11 -15.91
N THR A 93 -7.35 -0.19 -16.73
CA THR A 93 -6.92 -0.48 -18.10
C THR A 93 -5.53 -1.08 -18.16
N LYS A 94 -4.61 -0.59 -17.31
CA LYS A 94 -3.20 -0.97 -17.33
C LYS A 94 -2.61 -0.94 -15.94
N ILE A 95 -1.73 -1.88 -15.64
CA ILE A 95 -0.93 -1.92 -14.42
C ILE A 95 0.54 -1.98 -14.81
N GLU A 96 1.29 -0.95 -14.45
CA GLU A 96 2.74 -0.94 -14.62
C GLU A 96 3.41 -1.33 -13.32
N VAL A 97 4.28 -2.33 -13.41
CA VAL A 97 4.97 -2.90 -12.25
C VAL A 97 6.47 -2.70 -12.40
N THR A 98 7.06 -2.03 -11.43
CA THR A 98 8.52 -1.91 -11.29
C THR A 98 9.01 -2.64 -10.05
N LYS A 99 10.32 -2.64 -9.80
CA LYS A 99 10.93 -3.28 -8.62
C LYS A 99 10.29 -2.81 -7.29
N SER A 100 9.99 -1.53 -7.16
CA SER A 100 9.50 -0.91 -5.91
C SER A 100 8.12 -0.31 -6.01
N THR A 101 7.61 -0.07 -7.23
CA THR A 101 6.36 0.63 -7.45
C THR A 101 5.32 -0.22 -8.17
N LEU A 102 4.08 0.18 -8.03
CA LEU A 102 2.92 -0.29 -8.75
C LEU A 102 2.13 0.94 -9.21
N CYS A 103 1.97 1.12 -10.51
CA CYS A 103 1.16 2.18 -11.07
C CYS A 103 -0.12 1.59 -11.65
N LEU A 104 -1.27 2.06 -11.14
CA LEU A 104 -2.59 1.69 -11.63
C LEU A 104 -3.09 2.78 -12.56
N HIS A 105 -3.34 2.45 -13.81
CA HIS A 105 -3.99 3.34 -14.77
C HIS A 105 -5.49 3.03 -14.80
N VAL A 106 -6.28 4.02 -14.43
CA VAL A 106 -7.74 3.93 -14.36
C VAL A 106 -8.28 5.09 -15.19
N GLU A 107 -8.82 4.79 -16.36
CA GLU A 107 -9.26 5.81 -17.32
C GLU A 107 -8.12 6.82 -17.59
N ASP A 108 -8.34 8.11 -17.33
CA ASP A 108 -7.35 9.19 -17.54
C ASP A 108 -6.46 9.46 -16.30
N LYS A 109 -6.56 8.66 -15.24
CA LYS A 109 -5.82 8.87 -13.99
C LYS A 109 -4.84 7.75 -13.70
N SER A 110 -3.63 8.13 -13.30
CA SER A 110 -2.62 7.19 -12.83
C SER A 110 -2.40 7.34 -11.32
N TYR A 111 -2.34 6.21 -10.64
CA TYR A 111 -2.12 6.13 -9.20
C TYR A 111 -0.84 5.35 -8.93
N LEU A 112 0.17 6.02 -8.38
CA LEU A 112 1.46 5.41 -8.03
C LEU A 112 1.47 4.99 -6.56
N PHE A 113 1.86 3.73 -6.33
CA PHE A 113 1.98 3.13 -5.01
C PHE A 113 3.35 2.46 -4.85
N TYR A 114 3.97 2.62 -3.69
CA TYR A 114 5.18 1.88 -3.34
C TYR A 114 4.80 0.61 -2.59
N MET A 115 5.24 -0.52 -3.10
CA MET A 115 4.94 -1.82 -2.50
C MET A 115 6.20 -2.69 -2.42
N ARG A 116 6.36 -3.36 -1.28
CA ARG A 116 7.40 -4.38 -1.14
C ARG A 116 7.12 -5.58 -2.04
N LYS A 117 8.16 -6.36 -2.36
CA LYS A 117 8.12 -7.51 -3.26
C LYS A 117 6.92 -8.44 -2.99
N TRP A 118 6.81 -8.96 -1.77
CA TRP A 118 5.80 -9.97 -1.43
C TRP A 118 4.35 -9.47 -1.43
N PRO A 119 3.99 -8.34 -0.76
CA PRO A 119 2.64 -7.80 -0.86
C PRO A 119 2.22 -7.50 -2.29
N LYS A 120 3.13 -7.01 -3.13
CA LYS A 120 2.89 -6.71 -4.54
C LYS A 120 2.60 -7.99 -5.33
N LYS A 121 3.41 -9.05 -5.15
CA LYS A 121 3.17 -10.34 -5.80
C LYS A 121 1.77 -10.86 -5.46
N TYR A 122 1.46 -11.00 -4.17
CA TYR A 122 0.15 -11.53 -3.76
C TYR A 122 -1.04 -10.66 -4.20
N PHE A 123 -0.84 -9.36 -4.31
CA PHE A 123 -1.86 -8.45 -4.85
C PHE A 123 -2.11 -8.71 -6.33
N LEU A 124 -1.04 -8.86 -7.12
CA LEU A 124 -1.14 -9.16 -8.55
C LEU A 124 -1.73 -10.56 -8.78
N ASP A 125 -1.33 -11.55 -7.98
CA ASP A 125 -1.88 -12.91 -8.02
C ASP A 125 -3.40 -12.89 -7.79
N ALA A 126 -3.84 -12.19 -6.75
CA ALA A 126 -5.26 -12.08 -6.44
C ALA A 126 -6.05 -11.28 -7.49
N LEU A 127 -5.40 -10.31 -8.14
CA LEU A 127 -6.04 -9.53 -9.19
C LEU A 127 -6.17 -10.32 -10.49
N ALA A 128 -5.14 -11.13 -10.83
CA ALA A 128 -5.15 -11.96 -12.03
C ALA A 128 -6.23 -13.04 -12.01
N VAL A 129 -6.50 -13.60 -10.83
CA VAL A 129 -7.59 -14.58 -10.63
C VAL A 129 -8.98 -13.92 -10.59
N ASN A 130 -9.03 -12.58 -10.47
CA ASN A 130 -10.30 -11.89 -10.35
C ASN A 130 -11.00 -11.78 -11.73
N PRO A 131 -12.25 -12.29 -11.88
CA PRO A 131 -12.94 -12.29 -13.18
C PRO A 131 -13.28 -10.90 -13.72
N TYR A 132 -13.29 -9.89 -12.85
CA TYR A 132 -13.56 -8.49 -13.23
C TYR A 132 -12.33 -7.76 -13.79
N PHE A 133 -11.12 -8.35 -13.69
CA PHE A 133 -9.90 -7.72 -14.20
C PHE A 133 -9.68 -8.07 -15.68
N GLN A 134 -9.80 -7.06 -16.52
CA GLN A 134 -9.57 -7.17 -17.96
C GLN A 134 -8.34 -6.37 -18.43
N GLY A 135 -7.66 -5.69 -17.50
CA GLY A 135 -6.54 -4.83 -17.80
C GLY A 135 -5.25 -5.59 -18.15
N GLU A 136 -4.29 -4.87 -18.70
CA GLU A 136 -2.97 -5.40 -19.05
C GLU A 136 -1.97 -5.15 -17.90
N VAL A 137 -1.13 -6.13 -17.59
CA VAL A 137 -0.04 -5.99 -16.62
C VAL A 137 1.28 -5.89 -17.38
N ILE A 138 1.95 -4.74 -17.30
CA ILE A 138 3.24 -4.48 -17.95
C ILE A 138 4.34 -4.44 -16.89
N LEU A 139 5.37 -5.23 -17.10
CA LEU A 139 6.57 -5.26 -16.28
C LEU A 139 7.60 -4.31 -16.91
N SER A 140 7.83 -3.16 -16.29
CA SER A 140 8.71 -2.12 -16.83
C SER A 140 10.19 -2.34 -16.56
N ASP A 141 10.55 -3.17 -15.57
CA ASP A 141 11.94 -3.46 -15.20
C ASP A 141 12.41 -4.81 -15.72
N ASN A 142 13.52 -4.83 -16.47
CA ASN A 142 14.19 -6.06 -16.90
C ASN A 142 14.61 -6.97 -15.74
N PHE A 143 14.74 -6.44 -14.53
CA PHE A 143 15.05 -7.19 -13.30
C PHE A 143 13.89 -8.04 -12.77
N ILE A 144 12.67 -7.80 -13.25
CA ILE A 144 11.49 -8.57 -12.82
C ILE A 144 11.32 -9.86 -13.65
N LYS A 145 12.11 -10.05 -14.70
CA LYS A 145 12.13 -11.31 -15.48
C LYS A 145 12.58 -12.54 -14.69
N LEU A 146 13.07 -12.36 -13.48
CA LEU A 146 13.56 -13.44 -12.63
C LEU A 146 12.43 -14.06 -11.80
N ASP A 147 12.16 -15.29 -12.06
CA ASP A 147 11.59 -16.40 -11.29
C ASP A 147 10.08 -16.45 -11.02
N TYR A 148 9.34 -15.37 -10.84
CA TYR A 148 7.96 -15.55 -10.42
C TYR A 148 6.89 -14.82 -11.23
N PHE A 149 7.29 -13.99 -12.18
CA PHE A 149 6.38 -13.43 -13.18
C PHE A 149 6.37 -14.20 -14.49
N GLU A 150 7.30 -15.14 -14.70
CA GLU A 150 7.28 -16.04 -15.85
C GLU A 150 6.03 -16.91 -15.88
N VAL A 151 5.56 -17.37 -14.72
CA VAL A 151 4.32 -18.13 -14.58
C VAL A 151 3.13 -17.35 -15.14
N TYR A 152 3.04 -16.04 -14.89
CA TYR A 152 1.96 -15.19 -15.42
C TYR A 152 1.99 -15.03 -16.94
N GLN A 153 3.17 -14.96 -17.54
CA GLN A 153 3.30 -14.83 -19.00
C GLN A 153 2.95 -16.13 -19.72
N HIS A 154 3.23 -17.28 -19.10
CA HIS A 154 2.88 -18.58 -19.65
C HIS A 154 1.38 -18.85 -19.59
N ASP A 155 0.73 -18.57 -18.47
CA ASP A 155 -0.71 -18.81 -18.31
C ASP A 155 -1.55 -17.89 -19.22
N LYS A 156 -1.13 -16.63 -19.40
CA LYS A 156 -1.83 -15.71 -20.30
C LYS A 156 -1.69 -16.11 -21.78
N LYS A 157 -0.56 -16.70 -22.21
CA LYS A 157 -0.36 -17.23 -23.55
C LYS A 157 -1.17 -18.52 -23.80
N ALA A 158 -1.43 -19.30 -22.77
CA ALA A 158 -2.27 -20.49 -22.85
C ALA A 158 -3.76 -20.12 -23.00
N LEU A 159 -4.23 -19.11 -22.28
CA LEU A 159 -5.63 -18.62 -22.33
C LEU A 159 -5.99 -17.87 -23.62
N THR A 160 -5.01 -17.29 -24.33
CA THR A 160 -5.25 -16.59 -25.62
C THR A 160 -5.14 -17.47 -26.84
N ARG A 161 -4.81 -18.77 -26.68
CA ARG A 161 -4.69 -19.77 -27.77
C ARG A 161 -5.76 -20.86 -27.75
N GLY A 162 -6.76 -20.75 -26.88
CA GLY A 162 -7.90 -21.66 -26.79
C GLY A 162 -9.17 -21.15 -27.47
#